data_68a9e8a6336ff52683ccf3919f17e0e6
#
_entry.id   68a9e8a6336ff52683ccf3919f17e0e6
#
_cell.length_a   1.000
_cell.length_b   1.000
_cell.length_c   1.000
_cell.angle_alpha   90.00
_cell.angle_beta   90.00
_cell.angle_gamma   90.00
#
_symmetry.space_group_name_H-M   'P 1'
#
loop_
_entity.id
_entity.type
_entity.pdbx_description
1 polymer ?
#
loop_
_entity_poly.entity_id
_entity_poly.type
_entity_poly.pdbx_seq_one_letter_code
_entity_poly.pdbx_strand_id
1 'polypeptide(L)'
;MQFDFPNKEGKPYKSSGGKMVWNDVLKREIPDGWEVKSVNDIATSYRGVGYSAKDEKSFKDKNIVLILRGNNISNGHIVYDDNTVYVDKSFVSSEQEIKKYDVIITMSSGSKDHVGKSAMFLFDSPHSYGAFCNKLTPKKNYQFFLANYLHSEYFIKCIRQFASGTGINNLTNEHFSKTIFSFPPNKIISDFNMKVEKIYQQLGIFEQENMKLISLRDSLLPFLMSGQVTLNSCLSHD
;
A
#
# COMPACT_ATOMS: atom_id res chain seq x y z
N MET A 1 3.91 7.86 19.76
CA MET A 1 3.87 6.38 19.93
C MET A 1 3.85 6.09 21.43
N GLN A 2 2.96 5.24 21.88
CA GLN A 2 2.79 4.90 23.29
C GLN A 2 3.59 3.67 23.62
N PHE A 3 4.45 3.06 23.09
CA PHE A 3 5.30 1.90 23.41
C PHE A 3 4.68 0.88 24.44
N ASP A 4 3.37 0.77 24.46
CA ASP A 4 2.64 -0.18 25.33
C ASP A 4 2.32 -1.49 24.59
N PHE A 5 3.34 -2.04 23.91
CA PHE A 5 3.26 -3.41 23.41
C PHE A 5 3.36 -4.41 24.57
N PRO A 6 2.86 -5.66 24.43
CA PRO A 6 2.91 -6.65 25.48
C PRO A 6 4.35 -7.00 25.89
N ASN A 7 4.65 -6.90 27.18
CA ASN A 7 5.89 -7.40 27.77
C ASN A 7 5.82 -8.94 27.95
N LYS A 8 6.81 -9.54 28.59
CA LYS A 8 6.88 -11.00 28.82
C LYS A 8 5.70 -11.53 29.66
N GLU A 9 5.06 -10.69 30.46
CA GLU A 9 3.90 -10.99 31.29
C GLU A 9 2.57 -10.64 30.61
N GLY A 10 2.60 -10.17 29.36
CA GLY A 10 1.41 -9.71 28.64
C GLY A 10 0.92 -8.32 29.05
N LYS A 11 1.62 -7.62 29.94
CA LYS A 11 1.28 -6.26 30.40
C LYS A 11 1.83 -5.21 29.42
N PRO A 12 1.24 -3.98 29.39
CA PRO A 12 1.75 -2.87 28.58
C PRO A 12 3.19 -2.53 28.97
N TYR A 13 4.13 -2.52 28.03
CA TYR A 13 5.57 -2.40 28.32
C TYR A 13 5.91 -1.12 29.09
N LYS A 14 5.65 0.05 28.51
CA LYS A 14 6.03 1.34 29.09
C LYS A 14 5.26 1.62 30.39
N SER A 15 3.94 1.44 30.37
CA SER A 15 3.06 1.72 31.52
C SER A 15 3.31 0.77 32.71
N SER A 16 3.93 -0.39 32.49
CA SER A 16 4.33 -1.35 33.54
C SER A 16 5.81 -1.21 33.96
N GLY A 17 6.44 -0.07 33.66
CA GLY A 17 7.83 0.20 34.07
C GLY A 17 8.90 -0.40 33.17
N GLY A 18 8.58 -0.69 31.90
CA GLY A 18 9.55 -1.13 30.92
C GLY A 18 10.69 -0.12 30.73
N LYS A 19 11.92 -0.60 30.65
CA LYS A 19 13.11 0.24 30.58
C LYS A 19 13.11 1.07 29.29
N MET A 20 13.16 2.38 29.42
CA MET A 20 13.29 3.33 28.33
C MET A 20 14.70 3.91 28.28
N VAL A 21 15.21 4.20 27.09
CA VAL A 21 16.54 4.75 26.84
C VAL A 21 16.42 5.97 25.93
N TRP A 22 17.11 7.06 26.27
CA TRP A 22 17.17 8.25 25.42
C TRP A 22 17.88 7.94 24.11
N ASN A 23 17.29 8.37 23.01
CA ASN A 23 17.87 8.24 21.69
C ASN A 23 18.16 9.62 21.08
N ASP A 24 19.44 9.91 20.84
CA ASP A 24 19.88 11.22 20.35
C ASP A 24 19.45 11.53 18.91
N VAL A 25 19.24 10.53 18.10
CA VAL A 25 18.81 10.69 16.69
C VAL A 25 17.33 11.06 16.62
N LEU A 26 16.49 10.37 17.38
CA LEU A 26 15.03 10.61 17.44
C LEU A 26 14.66 11.71 18.44
N LYS A 27 15.63 12.21 19.26
CA LYS A 27 15.42 13.19 20.33
C LYS A 27 14.25 12.83 21.27
N ARG A 28 14.16 11.54 21.64
CA ARG A 28 13.11 10.99 22.50
C ARG A 28 13.56 9.69 23.14
N GLU A 29 12.83 9.30 24.18
CA GLU A 29 12.99 7.96 24.74
C GLU A 29 12.38 6.89 23.84
N ILE A 30 13.07 5.78 23.71
CA ILE A 30 12.61 4.55 23.05
C ILE A 30 12.82 3.36 23.97
N PRO A 31 12.12 2.24 23.79
CA PRO A 31 12.34 1.03 24.60
C PRO A 31 13.78 0.52 24.45
N ASP A 32 14.32 0.01 25.54
CA ASP A 32 15.66 -0.61 25.55
C ASP A 32 15.72 -1.76 24.52
N GLY A 33 16.80 -1.81 23.76
CA GLY A 33 17.01 -2.78 22.69
C GLY A 33 16.26 -2.48 21.37
N TRP A 34 15.57 -1.34 21.25
CA TRP A 34 15.05 -0.89 19.96
C TRP A 34 16.11 -0.14 19.16
N GLU A 35 16.03 -0.26 17.84
CA GLU A 35 16.93 0.39 16.89
C GLU A 35 16.27 1.61 16.23
N VAL A 36 17.06 2.46 15.57
CA VAL A 36 16.57 3.50 14.67
C VAL A 36 16.75 3.00 13.24
N LYS A 37 15.68 3.01 12.46
CA LYS A 37 15.68 2.64 11.04
C LYS A 37 14.93 3.68 10.22
N SER A 38 15.19 3.66 8.92
CA SER A 38 14.48 4.40 7.89
C SER A 38 13.61 3.44 7.06
N VAL A 39 12.76 3.99 6.18
CA VAL A 39 12.01 3.17 5.22
C VAL A 39 12.94 2.36 4.32
N ASN A 40 14.07 2.94 3.88
CA ASN A 40 15.06 2.26 3.03
C ASN A 40 15.76 1.09 3.71
N ASP A 41 15.81 1.07 5.05
CA ASP A 41 16.36 -0.06 5.80
C ASP A 41 15.44 -1.27 5.78
N ILE A 42 14.11 -1.07 5.70
CA ILE A 42 13.09 -2.12 5.79
C ILE A 42 12.41 -2.46 4.46
N ALA A 43 12.60 -1.64 3.42
CA ALA A 43 12.05 -1.89 2.08
C ALA A 43 13.02 -1.47 0.99
N THR A 44 12.87 -2.04 -0.21
CA THR A 44 13.53 -1.59 -1.43
C THR A 44 12.52 -0.86 -2.30
N SER A 45 12.89 0.32 -2.82
CA SER A 45 12.01 1.16 -3.63
C SER A 45 12.33 1.02 -5.11
N TYR A 46 11.30 0.78 -5.93
CA TYR A 46 11.37 0.71 -7.38
C TYR A 46 10.43 1.74 -8.00
N ARG A 47 10.94 2.50 -8.98
CA ARG A 47 10.15 3.49 -9.70
C ARG A 47 9.21 2.81 -10.69
N GLY A 48 8.00 3.38 -10.87
CA GLY A 48 7.02 2.88 -11.82
C GLY A 48 7.37 3.14 -13.28
N VAL A 49 6.55 2.55 -14.15
CA VAL A 49 6.70 2.56 -15.61
C VAL A 49 6.57 3.97 -16.15
N GLY A 50 7.56 4.41 -16.92
CA GLY A 50 7.48 5.64 -17.72
C GLY A 50 6.79 5.36 -19.05
N TYR A 51 5.75 6.11 -19.36
CA TYR A 51 5.04 6.05 -20.63
C TYR A 51 4.49 7.45 -20.97
N SER A 52 4.10 7.63 -22.22
CA SER A 52 3.46 8.85 -22.72
C SER A 52 2.05 8.54 -23.24
N ALA A 53 1.24 9.56 -23.49
CA ALA A 53 -0.11 9.38 -24.05
C ALA A 53 -0.14 8.60 -25.38
N LYS A 54 0.97 8.60 -26.12
CA LYS A 54 1.09 7.84 -27.38
C LYS A 54 1.25 6.33 -27.16
N ASP A 55 1.69 5.93 -25.98
CA ASP A 55 1.95 4.55 -25.61
C ASP A 55 0.71 3.88 -24.99
N GLU A 56 -0.34 4.67 -24.72
CA GLU A 56 -1.59 4.17 -24.18
C GLU A 56 -2.31 3.25 -25.17
N LYS A 57 -2.83 2.14 -24.67
CA LYS A 57 -3.50 1.08 -25.43
C LYS A 57 -4.96 0.96 -25.02
N SER A 58 -5.79 0.44 -25.94
CA SER A 58 -7.15 0.03 -25.61
C SER A 58 -7.12 -1.26 -24.79
N PHE A 59 -8.08 -1.45 -23.87
CA PHE A 59 -8.24 -2.71 -23.13
C PHE A 59 -8.52 -3.93 -24.03
N LYS A 60 -8.91 -3.71 -25.30
CA LYS A 60 -9.13 -4.76 -26.32
C LYS A 60 -7.85 -5.23 -27.00
N ASP A 61 -6.76 -4.49 -26.84
CA ASP A 61 -5.47 -4.85 -27.44
C ASP A 61 -4.88 -6.09 -26.73
N LYS A 62 -4.02 -6.82 -27.43
CA LYS A 62 -3.34 -7.98 -26.87
C LYS A 62 -2.04 -7.53 -26.20
N ASN A 63 -1.57 -8.36 -25.26
CA ASN A 63 -0.28 -8.17 -24.60
C ASN A 63 -0.18 -6.82 -23.83
N ILE A 64 -1.25 -6.42 -23.19
CA ILE A 64 -1.33 -5.18 -22.41
C ILE A 64 -1.28 -5.43 -20.91
N VAL A 65 -0.88 -4.40 -20.20
CA VAL A 65 -0.86 -4.35 -18.74
C VAL A 65 -1.53 -3.06 -18.26
N LEU A 66 -2.39 -3.16 -17.26
CA LEU A 66 -2.98 -2.01 -16.59
C LEU A 66 -1.94 -1.32 -15.73
N ILE A 67 -1.87 0.00 -15.82
CA ILE A 67 -0.96 0.85 -15.05
C ILE A 67 -1.73 1.58 -13.95
N LEU A 68 -1.45 1.20 -12.71
CA LEU A 68 -1.99 1.87 -11.53
C LEU A 68 -1.33 3.24 -11.33
N ARG A 69 -2.12 4.22 -10.95
CA ARG A 69 -1.69 5.59 -10.70
C ARG A 69 -2.11 6.02 -9.29
N GLY A 70 -1.68 7.19 -8.84
CA GLY A 70 -2.01 7.70 -7.50
C GLY A 70 -3.52 7.84 -7.22
N ASN A 71 -4.37 8.04 -8.25
CA ASN A 71 -5.82 8.05 -8.12
C ASN A 71 -6.42 6.67 -7.85
N ASN A 72 -5.72 5.60 -8.20
CA ASN A 72 -6.14 4.24 -7.88
C ASN A 72 -5.85 3.84 -6.43
N ILE A 73 -5.24 4.72 -5.62
CA ILE A 73 -4.94 4.44 -4.21
C ILE A 73 -5.89 5.25 -3.32
N SER A 74 -6.74 4.57 -2.59
CA SER A 74 -7.71 5.19 -1.68
C SER A 74 -7.84 4.37 -0.39
N ASN A 75 -7.70 5.04 0.76
CA ASN A 75 -7.89 4.46 2.10
C ASN A 75 -7.10 3.14 2.32
N GLY A 76 -5.90 3.03 1.76
CA GLY A 76 -5.07 1.83 1.91
C GLY A 76 -5.41 0.68 0.95
N HIS A 77 -6.33 0.88 0.02
CA HIS A 77 -6.78 -0.11 -0.96
C HIS A 77 -6.56 0.38 -2.38
N ILE A 78 -6.53 -0.57 -3.32
CA ILE A 78 -6.54 -0.27 -4.75
C ILE A 78 -7.99 -0.18 -5.22
N VAL A 79 -8.31 0.94 -5.88
CA VAL A 79 -9.62 1.20 -6.48
C VAL A 79 -9.46 1.26 -8.00
N TYR A 80 -10.27 0.51 -8.70
CA TYR A 80 -10.32 0.51 -10.16
C TYR A 80 -11.45 1.44 -10.60
N ASP A 81 -11.14 2.40 -11.46
CA ASP A 81 -12.08 3.38 -12.01
C ASP A 81 -12.06 3.34 -13.54
N ASP A 82 -12.96 4.11 -14.17
CA ASP A 82 -13.09 4.17 -15.62
C ASP A 82 -11.90 4.86 -16.33
N ASN A 83 -11.02 5.50 -15.56
CA ASN A 83 -9.81 6.18 -16.06
C ASN A 83 -8.59 5.25 -16.06
N THR A 84 -8.78 3.95 -16.27
CA THR A 84 -7.69 2.99 -16.35
C THR A 84 -6.84 3.21 -17.59
N VAL A 85 -5.52 3.13 -17.42
CA VAL A 85 -4.55 3.22 -18.50
C VAL A 85 -3.91 1.87 -18.72
N TYR A 86 -3.77 1.48 -19.98
CA TYR A 86 -3.07 0.27 -20.40
C TYR A 86 -1.88 0.63 -21.26
N VAL A 87 -0.80 -0.11 -21.12
CA VAL A 87 0.38 -0.03 -22.01
C VAL A 87 0.76 -1.42 -22.48
N ASP A 88 1.60 -1.50 -23.52
CA ASP A 88 2.17 -2.79 -23.93
C ASP A 88 3.05 -3.37 -22.82
N LYS A 89 2.98 -4.67 -22.62
CA LYS A 89 3.72 -5.38 -21.57
C LYS A 89 5.25 -5.22 -21.68
N SER A 90 5.76 -4.92 -22.86
CA SER A 90 7.19 -4.65 -23.07
C SER A 90 7.72 -3.41 -22.35
N PHE A 91 6.82 -2.49 -21.91
CA PHE A 91 7.20 -1.34 -21.07
C PHE A 91 7.51 -1.73 -19.63
N VAL A 92 7.09 -2.91 -19.19
CA VAL A 92 7.18 -3.35 -17.79
C VAL A 92 8.37 -4.27 -17.59
N SER A 93 9.32 -3.85 -16.79
CA SER A 93 10.44 -4.70 -16.35
C SER A 93 9.99 -5.68 -15.26
N SER A 94 10.77 -6.75 -15.05
CA SER A 94 10.51 -7.71 -13.96
C SER A 94 10.50 -7.06 -12.57
N GLU A 95 11.28 -6.01 -12.37
CA GLU A 95 11.30 -5.24 -11.12
C GLU A 95 10.01 -4.45 -10.88
N GLN A 96 9.27 -4.13 -11.96
CA GLN A 96 8.00 -3.39 -11.90
C GLN A 96 6.78 -4.30 -11.83
N GLU A 97 6.96 -5.60 -11.83
CA GLU A 97 5.88 -6.54 -11.48
C GLU A 97 5.51 -6.39 -10.00
N ILE A 98 4.20 -6.47 -9.71
CA ILE A 98 3.69 -6.37 -8.35
C ILE A 98 3.51 -7.77 -7.78
N LYS A 99 4.17 -8.05 -6.67
CA LYS A 99 4.08 -9.32 -5.94
C LYS A 99 3.29 -9.14 -4.65
N LYS A 100 2.81 -10.24 -4.11
CA LYS A 100 2.15 -10.26 -2.80
C LYS A 100 3.02 -9.56 -1.75
N TYR A 101 2.39 -8.68 -0.97
CA TYR A 101 2.96 -7.83 0.07
C TYR A 101 3.82 -6.65 -0.44
N ASP A 102 3.96 -6.44 -1.73
CA ASP A 102 4.47 -5.16 -2.24
C ASP A 102 3.50 -4.03 -1.86
N VAL A 103 4.04 -2.85 -1.60
CA VAL A 103 3.25 -1.65 -1.31
C VAL A 103 3.48 -0.63 -2.41
N ILE A 104 2.40 -0.19 -3.05
CA ILE A 104 2.46 0.95 -3.99
C ILE A 104 2.21 2.24 -3.21
N ILE A 105 3.05 3.24 -3.44
CA ILE A 105 2.98 4.55 -2.80
C ILE A 105 3.03 5.66 -3.84
N THR A 106 2.16 6.68 -3.68
CA THR A 106 2.16 7.86 -4.54
C THR A 106 3.34 8.76 -4.21
N MET A 107 4.23 8.94 -5.18
CA MET A 107 5.44 9.76 -5.05
C MET A 107 5.23 11.20 -5.48
N SER A 108 4.32 11.43 -6.44
CA SER A 108 4.08 12.75 -7.03
C SER A 108 2.61 12.97 -7.30
N SER A 109 2.09 14.14 -6.94
CA SER A 109 0.73 14.56 -7.21
C SER A 109 0.61 16.08 -7.19
N GLY A 110 -0.34 16.62 -7.94
CA GLY A 110 -0.73 18.02 -7.84
C GLY A 110 -1.37 18.39 -6.49
N SER A 111 -1.92 17.40 -5.77
CA SER A 111 -2.47 17.61 -4.42
C SER A 111 -1.55 16.98 -3.36
N LYS A 112 -1.24 17.76 -2.31
CA LYS A 112 -0.46 17.30 -1.15
C LYS A 112 -1.10 16.12 -0.42
N ASP A 113 -2.42 16.04 -0.43
CA ASP A 113 -3.15 14.98 0.25
C ASP A 113 -3.07 13.63 -0.46
N HIS A 114 -2.64 13.60 -1.71
CA HIS A 114 -2.44 12.38 -2.47
C HIS A 114 -1.01 11.82 -2.34
N VAL A 115 -0.02 12.67 -2.07
CA VAL A 115 1.37 12.25 -1.88
C VAL A 115 1.49 11.42 -0.61
N GLY A 116 2.17 10.29 -0.69
CA GLY A 116 2.33 9.35 0.42
C GLY A 116 1.16 8.38 0.63
N LYS A 117 0.03 8.53 -0.10
CA LYS A 117 -1.00 7.48 -0.10
C LYS A 117 -0.41 6.17 -0.57
N SER A 118 -0.71 5.10 0.13
CA SER A 118 -0.16 3.78 -0.16
C SER A 118 -1.21 2.69 -0.02
N ALA A 119 -0.99 1.58 -0.72
CA ALA A 119 -1.80 0.37 -0.60
C ALA A 119 -0.89 -0.87 -0.71
N MET A 120 -1.10 -1.86 0.15
CA MET A 120 -0.39 -3.13 0.11
C MET A 120 -1.17 -4.14 -0.72
N PHE A 121 -0.47 -4.87 -1.58
CA PHE A 121 -1.06 -5.97 -2.34
C PHE A 121 -1.07 -7.25 -1.52
N LEU A 122 -2.24 -7.86 -1.38
CA LEU A 122 -2.45 -9.08 -0.59
C LEU A 122 -2.34 -10.36 -1.42
N PHE A 123 -2.13 -10.21 -2.74
CA PHE A 123 -1.89 -11.28 -3.73
C PHE A 123 -1.03 -10.74 -4.88
N ASP A 124 -0.47 -11.63 -5.70
CA ASP A 124 0.25 -11.22 -6.91
C ASP A 124 -0.71 -10.54 -7.89
N SER A 125 -0.29 -9.42 -8.46
CA SER A 125 -1.13 -8.64 -9.36
C SER A 125 -0.61 -8.71 -10.80
N PRO A 126 -1.51 -8.87 -11.81
CA PRO A 126 -1.13 -8.79 -13.21
C PRO A 126 -0.86 -7.35 -13.69
N HIS A 127 -1.06 -6.37 -12.80
CA HIS A 127 -0.92 -4.95 -13.09
C HIS A 127 0.49 -4.46 -12.78
N SER A 128 0.80 -3.25 -13.27
CA SER A 128 1.98 -2.50 -12.90
C SER A 128 1.58 -1.09 -12.42
N TYR A 129 2.49 -0.18 -12.28
CA TYR A 129 2.25 1.16 -11.74
C TYR A 129 3.06 2.21 -12.50
N GLY A 130 2.51 3.41 -12.62
CA GLY A 130 3.12 4.51 -13.39
C GLY A 130 4.21 5.26 -12.65
N ALA A 131 5.00 6.04 -13.36
CA ALA A 131 6.21 6.74 -12.90
C ALA A 131 5.99 7.73 -11.74
N PHE A 132 4.74 8.11 -11.44
CA PHE A 132 4.38 8.93 -10.29
C PHE A 132 4.12 8.12 -9.02
N CYS A 133 4.28 6.80 -9.10
CA CYS A 133 4.23 5.89 -7.97
C CYS A 133 5.55 5.12 -7.86
N ASN A 134 5.87 4.70 -6.65
CA ASN A 134 6.92 3.71 -6.42
C ASN A 134 6.30 2.44 -5.80
N LYS A 135 6.97 1.33 -6.04
CA LYS A 135 6.76 0.09 -5.34
C LYS A 135 7.79 -0.03 -4.23
N LEU A 136 7.32 -0.30 -3.03
CA LEU A 136 8.15 -0.65 -1.88
C LEU A 136 8.03 -2.15 -1.63
N THR A 137 9.10 -2.89 -1.92
CA THR A 137 9.18 -4.33 -1.63
C THR A 137 9.76 -4.51 -0.23
N PRO A 138 9.00 -5.06 0.73
CA PRO A 138 9.46 -5.27 2.10
C PRO A 138 10.66 -6.21 2.15
N LYS A 139 11.65 -5.86 2.96
CA LYS A 139 12.77 -6.76 3.27
C LYS A 139 12.36 -7.74 4.38
N LYS A 140 12.79 -9.00 4.28
CA LYS A 140 12.48 -10.04 5.29
C LYS A 140 10.97 -10.10 5.61
N ASN A 141 10.63 -10.21 6.87
CA ASN A 141 9.26 -10.32 7.38
C ASN A 141 8.71 -8.95 7.84
N TYR A 142 9.03 -7.86 7.14
CA TYR A 142 8.64 -6.49 7.55
C TYR A 142 7.38 -5.98 6.85
N GLN A 143 6.69 -6.82 6.05
CA GLN A 143 5.55 -6.43 5.23
C GLN A 143 4.42 -5.77 6.03
N PHE A 144 3.97 -6.37 7.10
CA PHE A 144 2.86 -5.83 7.88
C PHE A 144 3.28 -4.61 8.71
N PHE A 145 4.53 -4.60 9.20
CA PHE A 145 5.07 -3.43 9.87
C PHE A 145 5.16 -2.24 8.89
N LEU A 146 5.72 -2.45 7.70
CA LEU A 146 5.84 -1.43 6.66
C LEU A 146 4.46 -0.85 6.31
N ALA A 147 3.48 -1.70 5.98
CA ALA A 147 2.15 -1.25 5.60
C ALA A 147 1.51 -0.38 6.69
N ASN A 148 1.54 -0.83 7.95
CA ASN A 148 0.98 -0.07 9.06
C ASN A 148 1.77 1.22 9.37
N TYR A 149 3.10 1.19 9.20
CA TYR A 149 3.93 2.37 9.39
C TYR A 149 3.61 3.46 8.37
N LEU A 150 3.46 3.10 7.08
CA LEU A 150 3.12 4.05 6.00
C LEU A 150 1.73 4.69 6.19
N HIS A 151 0.82 4.03 6.90
CA HIS A 151 -0.50 4.59 7.26
C HIS A 151 -0.49 5.36 8.59
N SER A 152 0.61 5.37 9.31
CA SER A 152 0.69 6.07 10.60
C SER A 152 0.64 7.59 10.43
N GLU A 153 0.01 8.29 11.39
CA GLU A 153 0.01 9.75 11.41
C GLU A 153 1.44 10.34 11.42
N TYR A 154 2.37 9.64 12.04
CA TYR A 154 3.78 10.06 12.09
C TYR A 154 4.38 10.10 10.69
N PHE A 155 4.25 9.01 9.92
CA PHE A 155 4.76 8.95 8.54
C PHE A 155 4.08 10.00 7.67
N ILE A 156 2.75 10.12 7.74
CA ILE A 156 1.98 11.10 6.95
C ILE A 156 2.44 12.53 7.26
N LYS A 157 2.67 12.87 8.53
CA LYS A 157 3.19 14.19 8.93
C LYS A 157 4.60 14.43 8.36
N CYS A 158 5.51 13.46 8.46
CA CYS A 158 6.87 13.58 7.88
C CYS A 158 6.81 13.82 6.36
N ILE A 159 6.01 13.03 5.64
CA ILE A 159 5.86 13.15 4.18
C ILE A 159 5.31 14.51 3.77
N ARG A 160 4.31 15.02 4.47
CA ARG A 160 3.72 16.35 4.20
C ARG A 160 4.73 17.49 4.41
N GLN A 161 5.68 17.34 5.33
CA GLN A 161 6.76 18.32 5.51
C GLN A 161 7.71 18.33 4.31
N PHE A 162 8.06 17.15 3.77
CA PHE A 162 8.93 17.05 2.58
C PHE A 162 8.23 17.51 1.30
N ALA A 163 6.92 17.31 1.19
CA ALA A 163 6.12 17.68 0.03
C ALA A 163 5.75 19.18 -0.05
N SER A 164 6.34 20.05 0.78
CA SER A 164 5.96 21.46 0.91
C SER A 164 6.60 22.41 -0.13
N GLY A 165 6.91 21.93 -1.33
CA GLY A 165 7.40 22.75 -2.45
C GLY A 165 6.30 23.57 -3.16
N THR A 166 6.70 24.60 -3.92
CA THR A 166 5.82 25.37 -4.79
C THR A 166 5.58 24.60 -6.10
N GLY A 167 4.38 24.09 -6.34
CA GLY A 167 4.01 23.39 -7.56
C GLY A 167 3.69 21.92 -7.35
N ILE A 168 4.37 21.01 -8.06
CA ILE A 168 4.17 19.58 -7.93
C ILE A 168 4.86 19.07 -6.66
N ASN A 169 4.08 18.41 -5.79
CA ASN A 169 4.60 17.81 -4.56
C ASN A 169 5.27 16.48 -4.89
N ASN A 170 6.58 16.41 -4.78
CA ASN A 170 7.36 15.22 -5.14
C ASN A 170 8.07 14.64 -3.91
N LEU A 171 7.89 13.33 -3.73
CA LEU A 171 8.74 12.53 -2.88
C LEU A 171 9.91 11.94 -3.67
N THR A 172 11.01 11.71 -2.99
CA THR A 172 12.18 11.03 -3.53
C THR A 172 12.61 9.89 -2.61
N ASN A 173 13.44 8.99 -3.10
CA ASN A 173 14.03 7.94 -2.27
C ASN A 173 14.89 8.50 -1.11
N GLU A 174 15.43 9.72 -1.27
CA GLU A 174 16.14 10.43 -0.20
C GLU A 174 15.21 10.79 0.96
N HIS A 175 13.96 11.16 0.68
CA HIS A 175 12.98 11.42 1.74
C HIS A 175 12.69 10.15 2.56
N PHE A 176 12.69 8.97 1.95
CA PHE A 176 12.55 7.71 2.67
C PHE A 176 13.74 7.41 3.61
N SER A 177 14.95 7.79 3.23
CA SER A 177 16.12 7.68 4.13
C SER A 177 16.07 8.66 5.29
N LYS A 178 15.46 9.83 5.10
CA LYS A 178 15.26 10.85 6.15
C LYS A 178 14.06 10.54 7.07
N THR A 179 13.15 9.67 6.65
CA THR A 179 12.00 9.27 7.45
C THR A 179 12.42 8.15 8.41
N ILE A 180 12.95 8.56 9.56
CA ILE A 180 13.49 7.67 10.59
C ILE A 180 12.49 7.41 11.71
N PHE A 181 12.53 6.22 12.27
CA PHE A 181 11.63 5.78 13.34
C PHE A 181 12.29 4.75 14.26
N SER A 182 11.72 4.59 15.46
CA SER A 182 12.09 3.52 16.37
C SER A 182 11.58 2.18 15.85
N PHE A 183 12.48 1.22 15.69
CA PHE A 183 12.20 -0.09 15.12
C PHE A 183 12.36 -1.19 16.17
N PRO A 184 11.35 -2.04 16.38
CA PRO A 184 11.38 -3.08 17.40
C PRO A 184 12.31 -4.24 17.02
N PRO A 185 12.78 -5.01 18.01
CA PRO A 185 13.50 -6.26 17.79
C PRO A 185 12.68 -7.26 16.94
N ASN A 186 13.37 -8.11 16.17
CA ASN A 186 12.74 -9.08 15.27
C ASN A 186 11.72 -9.99 15.96
N LYS A 187 11.90 -10.29 17.25
CA LYS A 187 10.93 -11.09 18.02
C LYS A 187 9.57 -10.39 18.09
N ILE A 188 9.54 -9.10 18.38
CA ILE A 188 8.29 -8.33 18.45
C ILE A 188 7.63 -8.26 17.06
N ILE A 189 8.43 -8.09 15.99
CA ILE A 189 7.92 -8.14 14.61
C ILE A 189 7.29 -9.50 14.31
N SER A 190 7.96 -10.59 14.68
CA SER A 190 7.45 -11.95 14.46
C SER A 190 6.15 -12.19 15.22
N ASP A 191 6.10 -11.79 16.49
CA ASP A 191 4.89 -11.94 17.33
C ASP A 191 3.73 -11.10 16.78
N PHE A 192 4.01 -9.90 16.26
CA PHE A 192 3.02 -9.08 15.58
C PHE A 192 2.52 -9.75 14.30
N ASN A 193 3.44 -10.22 13.44
CA ASN A 193 3.09 -10.90 12.20
C ASN A 193 2.18 -12.12 12.45
N MET A 194 2.50 -12.97 13.42
CA MET A 194 1.66 -14.12 13.78
C MET A 194 0.22 -13.72 14.14
N LYS A 195 0.05 -12.57 14.81
CA LYS A 195 -1.28 -12.08 15.21
C LYS A 195 -2.09 -11.54 14.03
N VAL A 196 -1.43 -10.83 13.10
CA VAL A 196 -2.13 -10.12 12.02
C VAL A 196 -2.20 -10.90 10.72
N GLU A 197 -1.38 -11.93 10.53
CA GLU A 197 -1.30 -12.67 9.27
C GLU A 197 -2.65 -13.21 8.81
N LYS A 198 -3.41 -13.84 9.72
CA LYS A 198 -4.74 -14.37 9.40
C LYS A 198 -5.72 -13.27 8.98
N ILE A 199 -5.61 -12.09 9.60
CA ILE A 199 -6.43 -10.92 9.26
C ILE A 199 -6.11 -10.47 7.83
N TYR A 200 -4.83 -10.31 7.50
CA TYR A 200 -4.42 -9.93 6.14
C TYR A 200 -4.73 -10.99 5.09
N GLN A 201 -4.65 -12.27 5.43
CA GLN A 201 -5.09 -13.35 4.55
C GLN A 201 -6.59 -13.25 4.25
N GLN A 202 -7.41 -13.02 5.29
CA GLN A 202 -8.86 -12.87 5.12
C GLN A 202 -9.21 -11.61 4.31
N LEU A 203 -8.53 -10.49 4.54
CA LEU A 203 -8.67 -9.28 3.75
C LEU A 203 -8.34 -9.54 2.26
N GLY A 204 -7.28 -10.29 1.98
CA GLY A 204 -6.91 -10.66 0.61
C GLY A 204 -7.98 -11.50 -0.09
N ILE A 205 -8.64 -12.42 0.62
CA ILE A 205 -9.77 -13.19 0.09
C ILE A 205 -10.93 -12.24 -0.26
N PHE A 206 -11.30 -11.35 0.65
CA PHE A 206 -12.38 -10.39 0.41
C PHE A 206 -12.09 -9.43 -0.73
N GLU A 207 -10.85 -8.97 -0.88
CA GLU A 207 -10.47 -8.13 -2.03
C GLU A 207 -10.64 -8.89 -3.35
N GLN A 208 -10.21 -10.15 -3.43
CA GLN A 208 -10.40 -10.97 -4.62
C GLN A 208 -11.87 -11.24 -4.93
N GLU A 209 -12.69 -11.50 -3.91
CA GLU A 209 -14.14 -11.66 -4.06
C GLU A 209 -14.80 -10.38 -4.57
N ASN A 210 -14.44 -9.23 -3.99
CA ASN A 210 -14.93 -7.93 -4.45
C ASN A 210 -14.56 -7.65 -5.91
N MET A 211 -13.34 -7.96 -6.34
CA MET A 211 -12.93 -7.83 -7.75
C MET A 211 -13.79 -8.70 -8.67
N LYS A 212 -14.10 -9.95 -8.28
CA LYS A 212 -14.98 -10.83 -9.05
C LYS A 212 -16.40 -10.29 -9.12
N LEU A 213 -16.94 -9.79 -8.00
CA LEU A 213 -18.29 -9.22 -7.95
C LEU A 213 -18.42 -7.95 -8.81
N ILE A 214 -17.40 -7.08 -8.80
CA ILE A 214 -17.33 -5.90 -9.67
C ILE A 214 -17.34 -6.34 -11.14
N SER A 215 -16.48 -7.28 -11.52
CA SER A 215 -16.41 -7.81 -12.88
C SER A 215 -17.74 -8.45 -13.32
N LEU A 216 -18.41 -9.18 -12.43
CA LEU A 216 -19.71 -9.79 -12.70
C LEU A 216 -20.79 -8.72 -12.88
N ARG A 217 -20.85 -7.73 -12.00
CA ARG A 217 -21.77 -6.58 -12.12
C ARG A 217 -21.59 -5.89 -13.48
N ASP A 218 -20.36 -5.57 -13.86
CA ASP A 218 -20.06 -4.82 -15.07
C ASP A 218 -20.38 -5.65 -16.34
N SER A 219 -20.25 -6.97 -16.26
CA SER A 219 -20.65 -7.86 -17.35
C SER A 219 -22.18 -8.03 -17.48
N LEU A 220 -22.93 -8.01 -16.38
CA LEU A 220 -24.38 -8.22 -16.37
C LEU A 220 -25.18 -6.94 -16.60
N LEU A 221 -24.67 -5.79 -16.16
CA LEU A 221 -25.37 -4.51 -16.22
C LEU A 221 -25.84 -4.13 -17.65
N PRO A 222 -25.05 -4.30 -18.72
CA PRO A 222 -25.49 -4.04 -20.09
C PRO A 222 -26.67 -4.93 -20.53
N PHE A 223 -26.71 -6.21 -20.12
CA PHE A 223 -27.81 -7.14 -20.45
C PHE A 223 -29.09 -6.77 -19.73
N LEU A 224 -29.00 -6.33 -18.47
CA LEU A 224 -30.16 -5.83 -17.74
C LEU A 224 -30.69 -4.52 -18.34
N MET A 225 -29.82 -3.60 -18.72
CA MET A 225 -30.21 -2.32 -19.33
C MET A 225 -30.80 -2.49 -20.73
N SER A 226 -30.38 -3.49 -21.48
CA SER A 226 -30.91 -3.79 -22.81
C SER A 226 -32.21 -4.64 -22.78
N GLY A 227 -32.66 -5.06 -21.59
CA GLY A 227 -33.84 -5.91 -21.44
C GLY A 227 -33.66 -7.37 -21.93
N GLN A 228 -32.43 -7.78 -22.18
CA GLN A 228 -32.10 -9.15 -22.62
C GLN A 228 -32.17 -10.16 -21.47
N VAL A 229 -32.15 -9.70 -20.22
CA VAL A 229 -32.32 -10.53 -19.02
C VAL A 229 -33.35 -9.88 -18.12
N THR A 230 -34.36 -10.65 -17.72
CA THR A 230 -35.36 -10.25 -16.74
C THR A 230 -35.06 -10.91 -15.41
N LEU A 231 -35.15 -10.15 -14.31
CA LEU A 231 -35.11 -10.72 -12.97
C LEU A 231 -36.45 -11.42 -12.73
N ASN A 232 -36.47 -12.76 -12.68
CA ASN A 232 -37.62 -13.48 -12.17
C ASN A 232 -37.80 -13.15 -10.69
N SER A 233 -38.78 -12.33 -10.36
CA SER A 233 -39.21 -12.10 -8.99
C SER A 233 -39.91 -13.36 -8.46
N CYS A 234 -39.12 -14.36 -8.05
CA CYS A 234 -39.62 -15.39 -7.15
C CYS A 234 -39.72 -14.79 -5.73
N LEU A 235 -40.63 -13.85 -5.55
CA LEU A 235 -41.23 -13.59 -4.26
C LEU A 235 -42.56 -14.36 -4.28
N SER A 236 -42.51 -15.66 -3.97
CA SER A 236 -43.67 -16.36 -3.46
C SER A 236 -43.97 -15.80 -2.08
N HIS A 237 -45.04 -15.04 -1.99
CA HIS A 237 -45.73 -14.83 -0.74
C HIS A 237 -46.25 -16.19 -0.24
N ASP A 238 -45.76 -16.60 0.92
CA ASP A 238 -46.47 -17.44 1.89
C ASP A 238 -46.21 -16.87 3.28
#